data_015ab091ca06339f4f20626a2f0ade16
#
_entry.id   015ab091ca06339f4f20626a2f0ade16
#
_cell.length_a   1.000
_cell.length_b   1.000
_cell.length_c   1.000
_cell.angle_alpha   90.00
_cell.angle_beta   90.00
_cell.angle_gamma   90.00
#
_symmetry.space_group_name_H-M   'P 1'
#
loop_
_entity.id
_entity.type
_entity.pdbx_description
1 polymer ?
#
loop_
_entity_poly.entity_id
_entity_poly.type
_entity_poly.pdbx_seq_one_letter_code
_entity_poly.pdbx_strand_id
1 'polypeptide(L)'
;MIVTETPRLLLRYFTWNDLDDMAAIRADPVVMTFRGGSRTYEDTKQLFNWMFENYEKHGFELWAIIHKADNKLIGNCGLIPQEVDGQRETEMGYILAKEYWGRGLATEAACICRDYGFEQLGSSRLISLIDSGNIASVKVAMKVGLSYEKDTTIREKTVCVYAIHKHEIS
;
A
#
# COMPACT_ATOMS: atom_id res chain seq x y z
N MET A 1 -14.85 9.43 -3.41
CA MET A 1 -14.51 10.32 -2.26
C MET A 1 -13.00 10.45 -2.18
N ILE A 2 -12.49 11.69 -2.15
CA ILE A 2 -11.05 11.99 -1.99
C ILE A 2 -10.68 11.73 -0.53
N VAL A 3 -9.56 11.06 -0.30
CA VAL A 3 -8.99 10.84 1.02
C VAL A 3 -7.97 11.92 1.33
N THR A 4 -7.03 12.14 0.40
CA THR A 4 -5.97 13.12 0.56
C THR A 4 -5.27 13.38 -0.78
N GLU A 5 -4.42 14.39 -0.84
CA GLU A 5 -3.67 14.73 -2.05
C GLU A 5 -2.28 15.29 -1.75
N THR A 6 -1.41 15.19 -2.73
CA THR A 6 -0.08 15.77 -2.76
C THR A 6 0.06 16.67 -4.00
N PRO A 7 1.20 17.33 -4.24
CA PRO A 7 1.41 18.08 -5.47
C PRO A 7 1.22 17.24 -6.75
N ARG A 8 1.59 15.96 -6.74
CA ARG A 8 1.55 15.08 -7.92
C ARG A 8 0.47 14.02 -7.90
N LEU A 9 -0.06 13.66 -6.71
CA LEU A 9 -0.95 12.53 -6.51
C LEU A 9 -2.28 12.94 -5.86
N LEU A 10 -3.32 12.22 -6.25
CA LEU A 10 -4.61 12.23 -5.59
C LEU A 10 -4.89 10.80 -5.08
N LEU A 11 -5.14 10.63 -3.78
CA LEU A 11 -5.57 9.39 -3.18
C LEU A 11 -7.07 9.45 -2.90
N ARG A 12 -7.82 8.48 -3.42
CA ARG A 12 -9.26 8.37 -3.25
C ARG A 12 -9.72 6.94 -3.07
N TYR A 13 -10.92 6.76 -2.61
CA TYR A 13 -11.53 5.44 -2.61
C TYR A 13 -11.62 4.88 -4.02
N PHE A 14 -11.45 3.57 -4.15
CA PHE A 14 -11.72 2.86 -5.38
C PHE A 14 -13.22 2.90 -5.72
N THR A 15 -13.50 2.80 -7.00
CA THR A 15 -14.83 2.55 -7.55
C THR A 15 -14.74 1.38 -8.52
N TRP A 16 -15.87 0.79 -8.90
CA TRP A 16 -15.88 -0.29 -9.89
C TRP A 16 -15.33 0.12 -11.26
N ASN A 17 -15.35 1.42 -11.59
CA ASN A 17 -14.75 1.95 -12.82
C ASN A 17 -13.23 1.83 -12.87
N ASP A 18 -12.58 1.61 -11.73
CA ASP A 18 -11.13 1.47 -11.63
C ASP A 18 -10.65 0.02 -11.85
N LEU A 19 -11.59 -0.93 -11.95
CA LEU A 19 -11.26 -2.35 -11.96
C LEU A 19 -10.37 -2.75 -13.14
N ASP A 20 -10.67 -2.27 -14.33
CA ASP A 20 -9.89 -2.61 -15.54
C ASP A 20 -8.45 -2.11 -15.45
N ASP A 21 -8.25 -0.87 -15.02
CA ASP A 21 -6.93 -0.27 -14.87
C ASP A 21 -6.11 -0.98 -13.76
N MET A 22 -6.75 -1.27 -12.63
CA MET A 22 -6.06 -1.96 -11.54
C MET A 22 -5.76 -3.43 -11.89
N ALA A 23 -6.65 -4.10 -12.61
CA ALA A 23 -6.43 -5.46 -13.11
C ALA A 23 -5.24 -5.52 -14.08
N ALA A 24 -5.09 -4.54 -14.96
CA ALA A 24 -3.93 -4.44 -15.85
C ALA A 24 -2.62 -4.27 -15.08
N ILE A 25 -2.59 -3.45 -14.04
CA ILE A 25 -1.40 -3.27 -13.18
C ILE A 25 -1.06 -4.59 -12.46
N ARG A 26 -2.04 -5.29 -11.91
CA ARG A 26 -1.82 -6.54 -11.16
C ARG A 26 -1.57 -7.77 -12.05
N ALA A 27 -1.87 -7.68 -13.34
CA ALA A 27 -1.51 -8.69 -14.33
C ALA A 27 -0.04 -8.61 -14.76
N ASP A 28 0.63 -7.49 -14.54
CA ASP A 28 2.04 -7.32 -14.91
C ASP A 28 2.95 -8.15 -13.97
N PRO A 29 3.68 -9.16 -14.49
CA PRO A 29 4.54 -10.02 -13.68
C PRO A 29 5.70 -9.24 -13.02
N VAL A 30 6.15 -8.17 -13.64
CA VAL A 30 7.23 -7.32 -13.09
C VAL A 30 6.74 -6.57 -11.86
N VAL A 31 5.55 -5.98 -11.92
CA VAL A 31 4.92 -5.30 -10.77
C VAL A 31 4.67 -6.27 -9.61
N MET A 32 4.26 -7.50 -9.92
CA MET A 32 3.85 -8.50 -8.94
C MET A 32 4.95 -9.48 -8.53
N THR A 33 6.20 -9.26 -8.92
CA THR A 33 7.34 -10.16 -8.66
C THR A 33 7.42 -10.59 -7.19
N PHE A 34 7.29 -9.67 -6.24
CA PHE A 34 7.40 -9.93 -4.80
C PHE A 34 6.04 -10.07 -4.09
N ARG A 35 4.95 -10.19 -4.84
CA ARG A 35 3.59 -10.24 -4.32
C ARG A 35 2.84 -11.51 -4.69
N GLY A 36 3.60 -12.58 -4.92
CA GLY A 36 3.07 -13.90 -5.28
C GLY A 36 2.73 -14.06 -6.76
N GLY A 37 3.28 -13.19 -7.64
CA GLY A 37 3.10 -13.25 -9.09
C GLY A 37 1.86 -12.54 -9.59
N SER A 38 1.69 -12.56 -10.93
CA SER A 38 0.57 -11.93 -11.63
C SER A 38 -0.79 -12.39 -11.10
N ARG A 39 -1.76 -11.51 -11.15
CA ARG A 39 -3.15 -11.78 -10.76
C ARG A 39 -4.06 -11.73 -11.97
N THR A 40 -5.07 -12.58 -11.97
CA THR A 40 -6.12 -12.57 -12.99
C THR A 40 -7.06 -11.39 -12.76
N TYR A 41 -7.89 -11.11 -13.75
CA TYR A 41 -8.96 -10.12 -13.62
C TYR A 41 -9.92 -10.48 -12.47
N GLU A 42 -10.28 -11.77 -12.36
CA GLU A 42 -11.17 -12.25 -11.29
C GLU A 42 -10.52 -12.09 -9.90
N ASP A 43 -9.22 -12.35 -9.75
CA ASP A 43 -8.51 -12.10 -8.49
C ASP A 43 -8.59 -10.62 -8.08
N THR A 44 -8.51 -9.71 -9.05
CA THR A 44 -8.62 -8.27 -8.78
C THR A 44 -10.04 -7.87 -8.43
N LYS A 45 -11.03 -8.48 -9.07
CA LYS A 45 -12.43 -8.27 -8.72
C LYS A 45 -12.75 -8.75 -7.29
N GLN A 46 -12.21 -9.89 -6.89
CA GLN A 46 -12.33 -10.39 -5.51
C GLN A 46 -11.67 -9.44 -4.51
N LEU A 47 -10.49 -8.89 -4.84
CA LEU A 47 -9.86 -7.85 -4.02
C LEU A 47 -10.76 -6.62 -3.86
N PHE A 48 -11.42 -6.17 -4.92
CA PHE A 48 -12.33 -5.03 -4.89
C PHE A 48 -13.54 -5.29 -3.95
N ASN A 49 -14.14 -6.47 -4.03
CA ASN A 49 -15.21 -6.86 -3.10
C ASN A 49 -14.74 -6.77 -1.65
N TRP A 50 -13.56 -7.35 -1.36
CA TRP A 50 -12.98 -7.33 -0.03
C TRP A 50 -12.63 -5.90 0.44
N MET A 51 -12.08 -5.06 -0.43
CA MET A 51 -11.79 -3.65 -0.10
C MET A 51 -13.06 -2.87 0.24
N PHE A 52 -14.12 -3.04 -0.54
CA PHE A 52 -15.38 -2.34 -0.30
C PHE A 52 -16.03 -2.77 1.02
N GLU A 53 -15.99 -4.06 1.35
CA GLU A 53 -16.42 -4.54 2.66
C GLU A 53 -15.60 -3.93 3.81
N ASN A 54 -14.28 -3.77 3.63
CA ASN A 54 -13.41 -3.17 4.62
C ASN A 54 -13.64 -1.66 4.77
N TYR A 55 -13.91 -0.95 3.67
CA TYR A 55 -14.31 0.46 3.75
C TYR A 55 -15.57 0.64 4.64
N GLU A 56 -16.54 -0.26 4.52
CA GLU A 56 -17.73 -0.23 5.36
C GLU A 56 -17.45 -0.58 6.82
N LYS A 57 -16.58 -1.55 7.08
CA LYS A 57 -16.28 -2.03 8.43
C LYS A 57 -15.30 -1.16 9.20
N HIS A 58 -14.28 -0.64 8.52
CA HIS A 58 -13.12 0.00 9.15
C HIS A 58 -12.96 1.47 8.75
N GLY A 59 -13.60 1.91 7.67
CA GLY A 59 -13.46 3.25 7.11
C GLY A 59 -12.14 3.50 6.36
N PHE A 60 -11.28 2.49 6.27
CA PHE A 60 -10.00 2.59 5.57
C PHE A 60 -9.60 1.24 4.98
N GLU A 61 -8.80 1.28 3.95
CA GLU A 61 -8.16 0.15 3.24
C GLU A 61 -7.17 0.73 2.23
N LEU A 62 -6.90 0.02 1.14
CA LEU A 62 -6.13 0.53 0.00
C LEU A 62 -6.93 1.62 -0.75
N TRP A 63 -6.27 2.69 -1.11
CA TRP A 63 -6.82 3.78 -1.92
C TRP A 63 -6.20 3.79 -3.31
N ALA A 64 -6.98 4.20 -4.29
CA ALA A 64 -6.51 4.42 -5.64
C ALA A 64 -5.56 5.62 -5.68
N ILE A 65 -4.42 5.46 -6.34
CA ILE A 65 -3.47 6.54 -6.61
C ILE A 65 -3.73 7.05 -8.02
N ILE A 66 -4.11 8.31 -8.14
CA ILE A 66 -4.27 9.01 -9.41
C ILE A 66 -3.10 9.96 -9.61
N HIS A 67 -2.38 9.82 -10.72
CA HIS A 67 -1.34 10.76 -11.12
C HIS A 67 -1.99 11.99 -11.74
N LYS A 68 -1.85 13.15 -11.09
CA LYS A 68 -2.61 14.36 -11.47
C LYS A 68 -2.32 14.84 -12.87
N ALA A 69 -1.04 14.80 -13.29
CA ALA A 69 -0.64 15.29 -14.61
C ALA A 69 -1.24 14.47 -15.76
N ASP A 70 -1.34 13.14 -15.59
CA ASP A 70 -1.87 12.23 -16.61
C ASP A 70 -3.36 11.95 -16.43
N ASN A 71 -3.92 12.31 -15.27
CA ASN A 71 -5.27 11.95 -14.85
C ASN A 71 -5.53 10.43 -14.94
N LYS A 72 -4.54 9.62 -14.56
CA LYS A 72 -4.58 8.16 -14.66
C LYS A 72 -4.44 7.50 -13.29
N LEU A 73 -5.14 6.40 -13.11
CA LEU A 73 -4.89 5.46 -12.02
C LEU A 73 -3.55 4.78 -12.27
N ILE A 74 -2.62 4.91 -11.32
CA ILE A 74 -1.26 4.38 -11.44
C ILE A 74 -0.94 3.29 -10.40
N GLY A 75 -1.85 2.99 -9.51
CA GLY A 75 -1.67 1.97 -8.49
C GLY A 75 -2.54 2.17 -7.26
N ASN A 76 -2.10 1.61 -6.15
CA ASN A 76 -2.74 1.79 -4.86
C ASN A 76 -1.72 2.08 -3.75
N CYS A 77 -2.17 2.72 -2.70
CA CYS A 77 -1.50 2.84 -1.42
C CYS A 77 -2.56 2.92 -0.32
N GLY A 78 -2.29 2.38 0.84
CA GLY A 78 -3.24 2.46 1.94
C GLY A 78 -2.78 1.75 3.19
N LEU A 79 -3.72 1.62 4.11
CA LEU A 79 -3.53 1.02 5.43
C LEU A 79 -4.45 -0.18 5.57
N ILE A 80 -3.88 -1.32 5.93
CA ILE A 80 -4.55 -2.60 5.95
C ILE A 80 -4.52 -3.14 7.38
N PRO A 81 -5.68 -3.49 7.99
CA PRO A 81 -5.67 -4.26 9.21
C PRO A 81 -4.98 -5.61 8.97
N GLN A 82 -4.00 -5.94 9.81
CA GLN A 82 -3.22 -7.15 9.67
C GLN A 82 -3.03 -7.84 11.01
N GLU A 83 -2.77 -9.15 10.99
CA GLU A 83 -2.32 -9.90 12.14
C GLU A 83 -0.91 -10.43 11.88
N VAL A 84 0.02 -10.12 12.77
CA VAL A 84 1.42 -10.54 12.69
C VAL A 84 1.83 -11.12 14.02
N ASP A 85 2.25 -12.39 14.03
CA ASP A 85 2.67 -13.11 15.24
C ASP A 85 1.63 -13.02 16.37
N GLY A 86 0.33 -13.11 16.04
CA GLY A 86 -0.78 -13.03 16.98
C GLY A 86 -1.10 -11.61 17.48
N GLN A 87 -0.47 -10.58 16.94
CA GLN A 87 -0.72 -9.19 17.28
C GLN A 87 -1.46 -8.47 16.15
N ARG A 88 -2.39 -7.58 16.53
CA ARG A 88 -3.07 -6.70 15.58
C ARG A 88 -2.12 -5.57 15.20
N GLU A 89 -1.93 -5.41 13.89
CA GLU A 89 -1.08 -4.39 13.29
C GLU A 89 -1.84 -3.60 12.23
N THR A 90 -1.36 -2.42 11.92
CA THR A 90 -1.77 -1.66 10.73
C THR A 90 -0.64 -1.68 9.73
N GLU A 91 -0.85 -2.40 8.63
CA GLU A 91 0.13 -2.51 7.55
C GLU A 91 -0.06 -1.39 6.54
N MET A 92 1.02 -0.74 6.16
CA MET A 92 1.07 0.18 5.04
C MET A 92 1.55 -0.57 3.79
N GLY A 93 0.70 -0.62 2.78
CA GLY A 93 0.98 -1.29 1.50
C GLY A 93 0.86 -0.34 0.32
N TYR A 94 1.62 -0.61 -0.75
CA TYR A 94 1.56 0.16 -2.00
C TYR A 94 2.01 -0.69 -3.19
N ILE A 95 1.42 -0.41 -4.35
CA ILE A 95 1.77 -0.95 -5.67
C ILE A 95 1.67 0.19 -6.68
N LEU A 96 2.66 0.33 -7.56
CA LEU A 96 2.62 1.23 -8.70
C LEU A 96 2.85 0.48 -10.02
N ALA A 97 2.17 0.93 -11.07
CA ALA A 97 2.50 0.56 -12.44
C ALA A 97 3.97 0.88 -12.74
N LYS A 98 4.66 -0.02 -13.44
CA LYS A 98 6.13 0.09 -13.66
C LYS A 98 6.55 1.37 -14.39
N GLU A 99 5.69 1.91 -15.25
CA GLU A 99 5.93 3.15 -16.00
C GLU A 99 6.11 4.38 -15.09
N TYR A 100 5.67 4.26 -13.84
CA TYR A 100 5.74 5.32 -12.83
C TYR A 100 6.83 5.08 -11.77
N TRP A 101 7.63 4.03 -11.92
CA TRP A 101 8.75 3.75 -11.02
C TRP A 101 9.91 4.74 -11.20
N GLY A 102 10.72 4.88 -10.15
CA GLY A 102 11.93 5.73 -10.18
C GLY A 102 11.68 7.24 -10.16
N ARG A 103 10.44 7.67 -9.88
CA ARG A 103 10.04 9.09 -9.84
C ARG A 103 9.75 9.60 -8.42
N GLY A 104 9.94 8.77 -7.40
CA GLY A 104 9.63 9.11 -6.01
C GLY A 104 8.13 9.08 -5.66
N LEU A 105 7.26 8.62 -6.56
CA LEU A 105 5.81 8.62 -6.35
C LEU A 105 5.36 7.63 -5.27
N ALA A 106 5.99 6.46 -5.18
CA ALA A 106 5.69 5.49 -4.12
C ALA A 106 6.02 6.07 -2.73
N THR A 107 7.16 6.76 -2.60
CA THR A 107 7.55 7.44 -1.36
C THR A 107 6.56 8.55 -1.01
N GLU A 108 6.16 9.37 -1.99
CA GLU A 108 5.17 10.43 -1.80
C GLU A 108 3.82 9.90 -1.33
N ALA A 109 3.31 8.82 -1.95
CA ALA A 109 2.08 8.17 -1.54
C ALA A 109 2.20 7.54 -0.14
N ALA A 110 3.30 6.86 0.15
CA ALA A 110 3.52 6.21 1.43
C ALA A 110 3.66 7.21 2.58
N CYS A 111 4.32 8.36 2.37
CA CYS A 111 4.39 9.42 3.37
C CYS A 111 3.00 9.91 3.78
N ILE A 112 2.14 10.18 2.81
CA ILE A 112 0.79 10.69 3.11
C ILE A 112 -0.10 9.61 3.74
N CYS A 113 0.09 8.33 3.39
CA CYS A 113 -0.58 7.21 4.06
C CYS A 113 -0.13 7.07 5.51
N ARG A 114 1.17 7.20 5.79
CA ARG A 114 1.73 7.22 7.15
C ARG A 114 1.10 8.33 7.99
N ASP A 115 1.09 9.54 7.46
CA ASP A 115 0.57 10.71 8.18
C ASP A 115 -0.94 10.54 8.45
N TYR A 116 -1.70 10.04 7.48
CA TYR A 116 -3.10 9.70 7.66
C TYR A 116 -3.30 8.65 8.78
N GLY A 117 -2.49 7.61 8.80
CA GLY A 117 -2.55 6.58 9.85
C GLY A 117 -2.34 7.14 11.25
N PHE A 118 -1.39 8.05 11.42
CA PHE A 118 -1.10 8.66 12.70
C PHE A 118 -2.07 9.76 13.11
N GLU A 119 -2.53 10.58 12.16
CA GLU A 119 -3.34 11.75 12.44
C GLU A 119 -4.84 11.46 12.42
N GLN A 120 -5.30 10.69 11.43
CA GLN A 120 -6.72 10.43 11.23
C GLN A 120 -7.20 9.14 11.90
N LEU A 121 -6.40 8.06 11.82
CA LEU A 121 -6.75 6.79 12.46
C LEU A 121 -6.28 6.68 13.90
N GLY A 122 -5.42 7.59 14.35
CA GLY A 122 -4.89 7.56 15.71
C GLY A 122 -3.97 6.38 16.00
N SER A 123 -3.41 5.76 14.97
CA SER A 123 -2.47 4.65 15.12
C SER A 123 -1.25 5.11 15.90
N SER A 124 -0.76 4.27 16.81
CA SER A 124 0.51 4.54 17.51
C SER A 124 1.72 3.95 16.80
N ARG A 125 1.47 3.00 15.89
CA ARG A 125 2.46 2.23 15.16
C ARG A 125 1.93 1.83 13.79
N LEU A 126 2.80 1.86 12.78
CA LEU A 126 2.55 1.33 11.44
C LEU A 126 3.67 0.37 11.06
N ILE A 127 3.33 -0.66 10.29
CA ILE A 127 4.30 -1.62 9.76
C ILE A 127 4.20 -1.71 8.23
N SER A 128 5.22 -2.27 7.61
CA SER A 128 5.18 -2.79 6.24
C SER A 128 5.81 -4.18 6.22
N LEU A 129 5.17 -5.10 5.52
CA LEU A 129 5.66 -6.47 5.31
C LEU A 129 6.33 -6.53 3.94
N ILE A 130 7.64 -6.73 3.92
CA ILE A 130 8.44 -6.59 2.69
C ILE A 130 9.28 -7.85 2.49
N ASP A 131 9.21 -8.43 1.28
CA ASP A 131 10.15 -9.47 0.87
C ASP A 131 11.58 -8.89 0.89
N SER A 132 12.53 -9.62 1.48
CA SER A 132 13.92 -9.16 1.62
C SER A 132 14.60 -8.87 0.26
N GLY A 133 14.15 -9.51 -0.81
CA GLY A 133 14.63 -9.26 -2.18
C GLY A 133 14.03 -8.01 -2.83
N ASN A 134 12.96 -7.44 -2.26
CA ASN A 134 12.30 -6.25 -2.79
C ASN A 134 13.02 -4.96 -2.33
N ILE A 135 14.20 -4.73 -2.85
CA ILE A 135 15.07 -3.60 -2.47
C ILE A 135 14.37 -2.26 -2.70
N ALA A 136 13.59 -2.12 -3.76
CA ALA A 136 12.86 -0.88 -4.04
C ALA A 136 11.86 -0.54 -2.92
N SER A 137 11.08 -1.52 -2.45
CA SER A 137 10.14 -1.32 -1.33
C SER A 137 10.85 -1.06 -0.01
N VAL A 138 11.99 -1.72 0.25
CA VAL A 138 12.82 -1.45 1.44
C VAL A 138 13.29 0.01 1.44
N LYS A 139 13.77 0.51 0.31
CA LYS A 139 14.21 1.91 0.18
C LYS A 139 13.06 2.89 0.43
N VAL A 140 11.87 2.60 -0.09
CA VAL A 140 10.68 3.43 0.16
C VAL A 140 10.34 3.42 1.65
N ALA A 141 10.25 2.25 2.29
CA ALA A 141 9.96 2.13 3.72
C ALA A 141 10.94 2.96 4.57
N MET A 142 12.24 2.85 4.29
CA MET A 142 13.27 3.61 5.01
C MET A 142 13.15 5.12 4.80
N LYS A 143 12.86 5.58 3.58
CA LYS A 143 12.63 7.01 3.29
C LYS A 143 11.39 7.57 4.00
N VAL A 144 10.40 6.73 4.22
CA VAL A 144 9.17 7.09 4.96
C VAL A 144 9.40 7.09 6.48
N GLY A 145 10.51 6.56 6.94
CA GLY A 145 10.89 6.55 8.35
C GLY A 145 10.73 5.21 9.05
N LEU A 146 10.34 4.15 8.33
CA LEU A 146 10.29 2.81 8.89
C LEU A 146 11.69 2.23 8.97
N SER A 147 11.93 1.40 9.98
CA SER A 147 13.17 0.63 10.16
C SER A 147 12.89 -0.85 10.31
N TYR A 148 13.85 -1.68 9.91
CA TYR A 148 13.76 -3.13 10.08
C TYR A 148 13.62 -3.48 11.56
N GLU A 149 12.69 -4.35 11.88
CA GLU A 149 12.44 -4.81 13.24
C GLU A 149 12.74 -6.31 13.39
N LYS A 150 12.20 -7.14 12.52
CA LYS A 150 12.34 -8.60 12.57
C LYS A 150 11.89 -9.27 11.27
N ASP A 151 12.19 -10.56 11.14
CA ASP A 151 11.54 -11.44 10.17
C ASP A 151 10.31 -12.09 10.80
N THR A 152 9.33 -12.38 9.97
CA THR A 152 8.15 -13.16 10.35
C THR A 152 7.70 -14.04 9.18
N THR A 153 6.77 -14.94 9.44
CA THR A 153 6.19 -15.81 8.42
C THR A 153 4.73 -15.45 8.20
N ILE A 154 4.39 -15.06 6.99
CA ILE A 154 3.02 -14.78 6.55
C ILE A 154 2.69 -15.72 5.40
N ARG A 155 1.60 -16.50 5.53
CA ARG A 155 1.16 -17.48 4.51
C ARG A 155 2.31 -18.36 4.01
N GLU A 156 3.07 -18.94 4.95
CA GLU A 156 4.21 -19.83 4.70
C GLU A 156 5.42 -19.15 4.01
N LYS A 157 5.42 -17.82 3.90
CA LYS A 157 6.51 -17.04 3.33
C LYS A 157 7.19 -16.18 4.39
N THR A 158 8.51 -16.21 4.43
CA THR A 158 9.30 -15.31 5.29
C THR A 158 9.31 -13.91 4.68
N VAL A 159 8.98 -12.91 5.48
CA VAL A 159 9.01 -11.49 5.12
C VAL A 159 9.66 -10.68 6.23
N CYS A 160 10.18 -9.52 5.90
CA CYS A 160 10.73 -8.55 6.85
C CYS A 160 9.62 -7.61 7.34
N VAL A 161 9.55 -7.41 8.64
CA VAL A 161 8.73 -6.37 9.27
C VAL A 161 9.56 -5.11 9.39
N TYR A 162 9.11 -4.05 8.71
CA TYR A 162 9.59 -2.68 8.90
C TYR A 162 8.54 -1.93 9.70
N ALA A 163 8.94 -1.14 10.68
CA ALA A 163 8.03 -0.48 11.59
C ALA A 163 8.41 0.98 11.86
N ILE A 164 7.40 1.77 12.21
CA ILE A 164 7.56 3.15 12.69
C ILE A 164 6.54 3.42 13.79
N HIS A 165 6.95 4.11 14.84
CA HIS A 165 6.09 4.58 15.91
C HIS A 165 5.81 6.08 15.77
N LYS A 166 4.62 6.51 16.17
CA LYS A 166 4.19 7.91 16.05
C LYS A 166 5.17 8.88 16.72
N HIS A 167 5.74 8.51 17.87
CA HIS A 167 6.69 9.35 18.60
C HIS A 167 8.07 9.52 17.90
N GLU A 168 8.36 8.70 16.86
CA GLU A 168 9.60 8.78 16.09
C GLU A 168 9.52 9.82 14.96
N ILE A 169 8.34 10.41 14.75
CA ILE A 169 8.15 11.48 13.78
C ILE A 169 8.29 12.82 14.50
N SER A 170 9.32 13.53 14.14
CA SER A 170 9.55 14.90 14.63
C SER A 170 8.89 15.93 13.72
#